data_434c839880a1b2dc4109594a883f49f3
#
_entry.id   434c839880a1b2dc4109594a883f49f3
#
_cell.length_a   1.000
_cell.length_b   1.000
_cell.length_c   1.000
_cell.angle_alpha   90.00
_cell.angle_beta   90.00
_cell.angle_gamma   90.00
#
_symmetry.space_group_name_H-M   'P 1'
#
loop_
_entity.id
_entity.type
_entity.pdbx_description
1 polymer ?
#
loop_
_entity_poly.entity_id
_entity_poly.type
_entity_poly.pdbx_seq_one_letter_code
_entity_poly.pdbx_strand_id
1 'polypeptide(L)'
;KMSCYENLVMKTQMNYSRHYSTYASGGTAVVLSKQKPLPYEEQIQEFVRRVQEAECIIVGGASGLSAAGGGDFYYSDTPSFREHFGKFADKYGFKGAFSGMMHRFSTRNEHWGYVATFLNTTQNAPIREPYLDLDRILQGKDFHILTTNQDTQFVKIYPEEKVSEIQGDHRFFQCSQCCQDETWDAVQPVADMIAAMGEGTMVPDELIPRCPHCGAEMFPWVRGYGNFLQGKKYEEEYEK
;
A
#
# COMPACT_ATOMS: atom_id res chain seq x y z
N LYS A 1 30.67 12.68 4.70
CA LYS A 1 30.17 11.64 3.74
C LYS A 1 28.66 11.84 3.67
N MET A 2 28.11 12.03 2.48
CA MET A 2 26.66 12.09 2.26
C MET A 2 26.06 10.74 2.66
N SER A 3 24.88 10.75 3.26
CA SER A 3 24.14 9.52 3.58
C SER A 3 23.75 8.78 2.29
N CYS A 4 23.42 7.49 2.41
CA CYS A 4 22.92 6.70 1.29
C CYS A 4 21.68 7.35 0.65
N TYR A 5 20.81 7.91 1.48
CA TYR A 5 19.60 8.63 1.06
C TYR A 5 19.92 9.89 0.24
N GLU A 6 20.84 10.75 0.68
CA GLU A 6 21.23 11.97 -0.04
C GLU A 6 21.83 11.65 -1.42
N ASN A 7 22.64 10.58 -1.51
CA ASN A 7 23.17 10.11 -2.79
C ASN A 7 22.08 9.59 -3.74
N LEU A 8 21.07 8.90 -3.20
CA LEU A 8 19.96 8.39 -3.99
C LEU A 8 19.06 9.53 -4.48
N VAL A 9 18.69 10.46 -3.60
CA VAL A 9 17.87 11.64 -3.94
C VAL A 9 18.56 12.45 -5.05
N MET A 10 19.86 12.71 -4.94
CA MET A 10 20.62 13.39 -5.98
C MET A 10 20.61 12.64 -7.31
N LYS A 11 20.87 11.32 -7.31
CA LYS A 11 20.83 10.51 -8.53
C LYS A 11 19.45 10.41 -9.14
N THR A 12 18.41 10.28 -8.32
CA THR A 12 17.02 10.22 -8.76
C THR A 12 16.56 11.56 -9.32
N GLN A 13 16.89 12.68 -8.67
CA GLN A 13 16.58 14.02 -9.19
C GLN A 13 17.31 14.30 -10.51
N MET A 14 18.56 13.89 -10.66
CA MET A 14 19.29 14.04 -11.93
C MET A 14 18.69 13.18 -13.06
N ASN A 15 18.20 11.99 -12.76
CA ASN A 15 17.50 11.15 -13.74
C ASN A 15 16.09 11.68 -14.05
N TYR A 16 15.38 12.16 -13.03
CA TYR A 16 14.04 12.74 -13.19
C TYR A 16 14.07 14.03 -14.02
N SER A 17 15.05 14.90 -13.79
CA SER A 17 15.22 16.12 -14.59
C SER A 17 15.53 15.81 -16.07
N ARG A 18 16.29 14.76 -16.35
CA ARG A 18 16.53 14.31 -17.73
C ARG A 18 15.29 13.76 -18.39
N HIS A 19 14.43 13.01 -17.69
CA HIS A 19 13.16 12.52 -18.20
C HIS A 19 12.12 13.64 -18.37
N TYR A 20 12.04 14.57 -17.42
CA TYR A 20 11.10 15.70 -17.49
C TYR A 20 11.43 16.67 -18.62
N SER A 21 12.70 16.91 -18.91
CA SER A 21 13.07 17.76 -20.05
C SER A 21 12.68 17.15 -21.40
N THR A 22 12.64 15.81 -21.49
CA THR A 22 12.20 15.09 -22.70
C THR A 22 10.67 15.11 -22.84
N TYR A 23 9.92 15.09 -21.74
CA TYR A 23 8.46 15.24 -21.76
C TYR A 23 8.00 16.68 -22.09
N ALA A 24 8.70 17.67 -21.55
CA ALA A 24 8.38 19.08 -21.77
C ALA A 24 8.67 19.57 -23.21
N SER A 25 9.51 18.87 -23.97
CA SER A 25 9.85 19.20 -25.35
C SER A 25 8.95 18.56 -26.40
N GLY A 26 7.87 17.87 -26.02
CA GLY A 26 6.91 17.26 -26.97
C GLY A 26 7.48 16.16 -27.85
N GLY A 27 8.67 15.69 -27.55
CA GLY A 27 9.32 14.61 -28.26
C GLY A 27 8.95 13.24 -27.69
N THR A 28 8.22 12.46 -28.44
CA THR A 28 8.06 11.02 -28.23
C THR A 28 9.40 10.32 -28.39
N ALA A 29 10.19 10.28 -27.35
CA ALA A 29 11.33 9.40 -27.35
C ALA A 29 11.56 8.88 -25.95
N VAL A 30 10.85 7.86 -25.59
CA VAL A 30 11.44 6.84 -24.75
C VAL A 30 12.55 6.21 -25.58
N VAL A 31 13.76 6.71 -25.46
CA VAL A 31 14.93 5.97 -25.88
C VAL A 31 15.15 4.89 -24.85
N LEU A 32 14.34 3.85 -24.94
CA LEU A 32 14.71 2.55 -24.41
C LEU A 32 16.07 2.25 -25.06
N SER A 33 17.05 1.96 -24.24
CA SER A 33 18.39 1.67 -24.75
C SER A 33 18.26 0.69 -25.91
N LYS A 34 18.92 0.98 -27.03
CA LYS A 34 18.94 0.08 -28.20
C LYS A 34 19.73 -1.21 -27.94
N GLN A 35 20.21 -1.40 -26.72
CA GLN A 35 20.90 -2.61 -26.32
C GLN A 35 19.84 -3.71 -26.16
N LYS A 36 20.06 -4.83 -26.85
CA LYS A 36 19.27 -6.03 -26.59
C LYS A 36 19.43 -6.39 -25.13
N PRO A 37 18.34 -6.76 -24.44
CA PRO A 37 18.45 -7.23 -23.07
C PRO A 37 19.40 -8.44 -23.04
N LEU A 38 20.19 -8.54 -22.01
CA LEU A 38 21.04 -9.70 -21.74
C LEU A 38 20.16 -10.97 -21.67
N PRO A 39 20.70 -12.15 -21.99
CA PRO A 39 20.03 -13.40 -21.72
C PRO A 39 19.59 -13.47 -20.23
N TYR A 40 18.51 -14.15 -19.95
CA TYR A 40 17.93 -14.19 -18.60
C TYR A 40 18.93 -14.57 -17.51
N GLU A 41 19.71 -15.61 -17.74
CA GLU A 41 20.75 -16.05 -16.78
C GLU A 41 21.81 -14.97 -16.50
N GLU A 42 22.22 -14.24 -17.52
CA GLU A 42 23.16 -13.13 -17.36
C GLU A 42 22.54 -11.96 -16.59
N GLN A 43 21.23 -11.71 -16.79
CA GLN A 43 20.50 -10.69 -16.00
C GLN A 43 20.47 -11.06 -14.52
N ILE A 44 20.23 -12.34 -14.19
CA ILE A 44 20.22 -12.83 -12.82
C ILE A 44 21.61 -12.70 -12.19
N GLN A 45 22.66 -13.11 -12.91
CA GLN A 45 24.04 -12.99 -12.43
C GLN A 45 24.40 -11.51 -12.14
N GLU A 46 24.04 -10.63 -13.05
CA GLU A 46 24.30 -9.18 -12.88
C GLU A 46 23.49 -8.61 -11.70
N PHE A 47 22.22 -9.04 -11.51
CA PHE A 47 21.43 -8.67 -10.35
C PHE A 47 22.09 -9.11 -9.05
N VAL A 48 22.48 -10.39 -8.95
CA VAL A 48 23.16 -10.95 -7.76
C VAL A 48 24.44 -10.18 -7.47
N ARG A 49 25.27 -9.92 -8.49
CA ARG A 49 26.50 -9.15 -8.34
C ARG A 49 26.23 -7.75 -7.77
N ARG A 50 25.24 -7.04 -8.32
CA ARG A 50 24.85 -5.69 -7.85
C ARG A 50 24.36 -5.70 -6.41
N VAL A 51 23.54 -6.69 -6.05
CA VAL A 51 23.08 -6.84 -4.66
C VAL A 51 24.27 -7.10 -3.73
N GLN A 52 25.21 -7.95 -4.12
CA GLN A 52 26.39 -8.26 -3.31
C GLN A 52 27.30 -7.04 -3.10
N GLU A 53 27.51 -6.25 -4.14
CA GLU A 53 28.39 -5.07 -4.12
C GLU A 53 27.71 -3.82 -3.53
N ALA A 54 26.39 -3.81 -3.38
CA ALA A 54 25.68 -2.66 -2.85
C ALA A 54 26.02 -2.42 -1.37
N GLU A 55 26.40 -1.18 -1.04
CA GLU A 55 26.54 -0.71 0.34
C GLU A 55 25.18 -0.45 0.99
N CYS A 56 24.17 -0.06 0.18
CA CYS A 56 22.81 0.21 0.61
C CYS A 56 21.84 -0.15 -0.52
N ILE A 57 20.68 -0.69 -0.15
CA ILE A 57 19.63 -1.11 -1.09
C ILE A 57 18.36 -0.30 -0.80
N ILE A 58 17.82 0.37 -1.81
CA ILE A 58 16.50 0.95 -1.74
C ILE A 58 15.51 0.05 -2.48
N VAL A 59 14.48 -0.35 -1.77
CA VAL A 59 13.40 -1.18 -2.31
C VAL A 59 12.20 -0.30 -2.65
N GLY A 60 11.80 -0.27 -3.91
CA GLY A 60 10.52 0.33 -4.33
C GLY A 60 9.43 -0.74 -4.38
N GLY A 61 8.47 -0.69 -3.46
CA GLY A 61 7.36 -1.65 -3.39
C GLY A 61 6.03 -1.05 -3.85
N ALA A 62 5.29 -1.78 -4.69
CA ALA A 62 3.94 -1.39 -5.15
C ALA A 62 3.03 -2.63 -5.29
N SER A 63 1.76 -2.41 -5.65
CA SER A 63 0.69 -3.44 -5.70
C SER A 63 1.05 -4.72 -6.49
N GLY A 64 1.96 -4.63 -7.45
CA GLY A 64 2.46 -5.79 -8.19
C GLY A 64 3.14 -6.83 -7.30
N LEU A 65 3.84 -6.41 -6.25
CA LEU A 65 4.47 -7.32 -5.29
C LEU A 65 3.41 -8.10 -4.50
N SER A 66 2.36 -7.43 -4.04
CA SER A 66 1.24 -8.07 -3.34
C SER A 66 0.45 -9.01 -4.26
N ALA A 67 0.21 -8.61 -5.51
CA ALA A 67 -0.48 -9.43 -6.50
C ALA A 67 0.28 -10.72 -6.83
N ALA A 68 1.61 -10.64 -6.96
CA ALA A 68 2.47 -11.80 -7.19
C ALA A 68 2.40 -12.83 -6.05
N GLY A 69 2.09 -12.38 -4.82
CA GLY A 69 1.95 -13.24 -3.64
C GLY A 69 0.51 -13.71 -3.37
N GLY A 70 -0.39 -13.68 -4.34
CA GLY A 70 -1.79 -14.07 -4.17
C GLY A 70 -2.72 -12.93 -3.70
N GLY A 71 -2.26 -11.69 -3.67
CA GLY A 71 -3.08 -10.50 -3.51
C GLY A 71 -3.78 -10.09 -4.82
N ASP A 72 -4.16 -11.05 -5.63
CA ASP A 72 -4.80 -10.86 -6.93
C ASP A 72 -6.28 -10.49 -6.84
N PHE A 73 -6.86 -10.56 -5.65
CA PHE A 73 -8.28 -10.25 -5.37
C PHE A 73 -8.65 -8.79 -5.65
N TYR A 74 -7.66 -7.89 -5.78
CA TYR A 74 -7.94 -6.46 -5.97
C TYR A 74 -8.67 -6.17 -7.28
N TYR A 75 -8.26 -6.79 -8.40
CA TYR A 75 -8.68 -6.39 -9.74
C TYR A 75 -9.56 -7.40 -10.45
N SER A 76 -9.61 -8.64 -9.98
CA SER A 76 -10.26 -9.74 -10.70
C SER A 76 -11.09 -10.63 -9.77
N ASP A 77 -12.06 -11.31 -10.37
CA ASP A 77 -12.90 -12.31 -9.71
C ASP A 77 -12.12 -13.63 -9.59
N THR A 78 -11.30 -13.70 -8.55
CA THR A 78 -10.42 -14.83 -8.25
C THR A 78 -10.98 -15.64 -7.09
N PRO A 79 -10.51 -16.88 -6.84
CA PRO A 79 -10.86 -17.63 -5.64
C PRO A 79 -10.61 -16.83 -4.35
N SER A 80 -9.49 -16.13 -4.24
CA SER A 80 -9.17 -15.26 -3.10
C SER A 80 -10.17 -14.10 -2.94
N PHE A 81 -10.59 -13.49 -4.06
CA PHE A 81 -11.65 -12.48 -4.02
C PHE A 81 -12.97 -13.08 -3.51
N ARG A 82 -13.36 -14.25 -3.99
CA ARG A 82 -14.60 -14.90 -3.55
C ARG A 82 -14.57 -15.33 -2.10
N GLU A 83 -13.44 -15.78 -1.60
CA GLU A 83 -13.25 -16.12 -0.19
C GLU A 83 -13.52 -14.96 0.74
N HIS A 84 -12.98 -13.77 0.44
CA HIS A 84 -13.07 -12.61 1.31
C HIS A 84 -14.28 -11.71 1.01
N PHE A 85 -14.65 -11.57 -0.26
CA PHE A 85 -15.64 -10.60 -0.73
C PHE A 85 -16.86 -11.24 -1.41
N GLY A 86 -17.00 -12.57 -1.37
CA GLY A 86 -18.06 -13.30 -2.06
C GLY A 86 -19.45 -12.76 -1.76
N LYS A 87 -19.77 -12.51 -0.47
CA LYS A 87 -21.06 -11.95 -0.05
C LYS A 87 -21.38 -10.58 -0.68
N PHE A 88 -20.35 -9.75 -0.91
CA PHE A 88 -20.52 -8.47 -1.59
C PHE A 88 -20.57 -8.65 -3.12
N ALA A 89 -19.79 -9.58 -3.66
CA ALA A 89 -19.86 -9.92 -5.07
C ALA A 89 -21.24 -10.42 -5.47
N ASP A 90 -21.85 -11.30 -4.66
CA ASP A 90 -23.18 -11.84 -4.91
C ASP A 90 -24.27 -10.77 -4.79
N LYS A 91 -24.14 -9.86 -3.81
CA LYS A 91 -25.12 -8.79 -3.58
C LYS A 91 -25.04 -7.66 -4.60
N TYR A 92 -23.83 -7.25 -5.01
CA TYR A 92 -23.58 -6.03 -5.79
C TYR A 92 -22.98 -6.30 -7.18
N GLY A 93 -22.61 -7.53 -7.49
CA GLY A 93 -22.01 -7.91 -8.78
C GLY A 93 -20.55 -7.51 -8.94
N PHE A 94 -19.80 -7.34 -7.83
CA PHE A 94 -18.39 -6.97 -7.89
C PHE A 94 -17.53 -8.09 -8.53
N LYS A 95 -16.52 -7.67 -9.29
CA LYS A 95 -15.56 -8.57 -9.96
C LYS A 95 -14.12 -8.32 -9.51
N GLY A 96 -13.94 -7.80 -8.31
CA GLY A 96 -12.67 -7.48 -7.69
C GLY A 96 -12.88 -6.48 -6.56
N ALA A 97 -11.99 -6.44 -5.60
CA ALA A 97 -12.16 -5.64 -4.40
C ALA A 97 -12.20 -4.13 -4.69
N PHE A 98 -11.46 -3.64 -5.69
CA PHE A 98 -11.54 -2.23 -6.07
C PHE A 98 -12.91 -1.81 -6.63
N SER A 99 -13.70 -2.74 -7.17
CA SER A 99 -15.07 -2.42 -7.61
C SER A 99 -15.94 -1.93 -6.46
N GLY A 100 -15.78 -2.53 -5.28
CA GLY A 100 -16.50 -2.12 -4.09
C GLY A 100 -15.99 -0.80 -3.50
N MET A 101 -14.69 -0.52 -3.58
CA MET A 101 -14.13 0.77 -3.13
C MET A 101 -14.69 1.96 -3.94
N MET A 102 -15.06 1.72 -5.19
CA MET A 102 -15.65 2.73 -6.07
C MET A 102 -17.19 2.71 -6.08
N HIS A 103 -17.79 1.74 -5.38
CA HIS A 103 -19.24 1.58 -5.36
C HIS A 103 -19.91 2.61 -4.45
N ARG A 104 -21.04 3.14 -4.91
CA ARG A 104 -21.90 4.02 -4.10
C ARG A 104 -22.94 3.17 -3.38
N PHE A 105 -22.64 2.80 -2.14
CA PHE A 105 -23.56 2.03 -1.30
C PHE A 105 -24.82 2.83 -0.93
N SER A 106 -25.92 2.12 -0.68
CA SER A 106 -27.21 2.75 -0.31
C SER A 106 -27.20 3.32 1.11
N THR A 107 -26.42 2.72 2.02
CA THR A 107 -26.31 3.15 3.41
C THR A 107 -24.85 3.20 3.84
N ARG A 108 -24.59 3.99 4.89
CA ARG A 108 -23.27 4.05 5.55
C ARG A 108 -22.85 2.70 6.12
N ASN A 109 -23.83 1.98 6.68
CA ASN A 109 -23.61 0.68 7.30
C ASN A 109 -23.12 -0.36 6.28
N GLU A 110 -23.66 -0.36 5.06
CA GLU A 110 -23.17 -1.20 3.96
C GLU A 110 -21.78 -0.78 3.49
N HIS A 111 -21.56 0.52 3.34
CA HIS A 111 -20.25 1.05 2.99
C HIS A 111 -19.18 0.62 4.01
N TRP A 112 -19.45 0.80 5.30
CA TRP A 112 -18.52 0.38 6.35
C TRP A 112 -18.40 -1.14 6.46
N GLY A 113 -19.45 -1.88 6.14
CA GLY A 113 -19.35 -3.34 6.01
C GLY A 113 -18.30 -3.75 4.96
N TYR A 114 -18.29 -3.06 3.83
CA TYR A 114 -17.31 -3.28 2.79
C TYR A 114 -15.90 -2.82 3.20
N VAL A 115 -15.77 -1.59 3.73
CA VAL A 115 -14.50 -1.04 4.19
C VAL A 115 -13.88 -1.92 5.28
N ALA A 116 -14.66 -2.33 6.28
CA ALA A 116 -14.19 -3.21 7.35
C ALA A 116 -13.70 -4.55 6.79
N THR A 117 -14.42 -5.14 5.84
CA THR A 117 -13.99 -6.39 5.18
C THR A 117 -12.67 -6.18 4.43
N PHE A 118 -12.53 -5.07 3.71
CA PHE A 118 -11.31 -4.77 2.97
C PHE A 118 -10.09 -4.58 3.90
N LEU A 119 -10.25 -3.79 4.95
CA LEU A 119 -9.19 -3.56 5.93
C LEU A 119 -8.84 -4.85 6.69
N ASN A 120 -9.83 -5.61 7.15
CA ASN A 120 -9.62 -6.88 7.83
C ASN A 120 -8.85 -7.88 6.96
N THR A 121 -9.18 -7.96 5.67
CA THR A 121 -8.50 -8.85 4.72
C THR A 121 -7.01 -8.49 4.60
N THR A 122 -6.67 -7.21 4.52
CA THR A 122 -5.27 -6.77 4.39
C THR A 122 -4.51 -6.83 5.71
N GLN A 123 -5.15 -6.43 6.82
CA GLN A 123 -4.55 -6.48 8.16
C GLN A 123 -4.21 -7.92 8.59
N ASN A 124 -5.07 -8.88 8.26
CA ASN A 124 -4.91 -10.29 8.66
C ASN A 124 -4.30 -11.19 7.58
N ALA A 125 -4.00 -10.66 6.40
CA ALA A 125 -3.33 -11.43 5.36
C ALA A 125 -2.01 -12.01 5.88
N PRO A 126 -1.69 -13.28 5.62
CA PRO A 126 -0.38 -13.84 5.94
C PRO A 126 0.71 -13.10 5.15
N ILE A 127 1.93 -13.17 5.66
CA ILE A 127 3.08 -12.66 4.90
C ILE A 127 3.23 -13.49 3.63
N ARG A 128 3.31 -12.81 2.48
CA ARG A 128 3.32 -13.41 1.16
C ARG A 128 4.72 -13.77 0.72
N GLU A 129 4.87 -14.85 -0.04
CA GLU A 129 6.17 -15.40 -0.44
C GLU A 129 7.11 -14.36 -1.11
N PRO A 130 6.66 -13.49 -2.04
CA PRO A 130 7.55 -12.47 -2.61
C PRO A 130 8.19 -11.52 -1.59
N TYR A 131 7.51 -11.25 -0.47
CA TYR A 131 8.06 -10.45 0.62
C TYR A 131 9.10 -11.23 1.43
N LEU A 132 8.89 -12.53 1.63
CA LEU A 132 9.87 -13.42 2.25
C LEU A 132 11.12 -13.61 1.37
N ASP A 133 10.94 -13.71 0.06
CA ASP A 133 12.06 -13.77 -0.88
C ASP A 133 12.87 -12.47 -0.85
N LEU A 134 12.19 -11.32 -0.81
CA LEU A 134 12.84 -10.05 -0.66
C LEU A 134 13.62 -9.96 0.65
N ASP A 135 13.05 -10.44 1.76
CA ASP A 135 13.75 -10.49 3.04
C ASP A 135 15.04 -11.30 2.97
N ARG A 136 15.00 -12.47 2.32
CA ARG A 136 16.21 -13.29 2.08
C ARG A 136 17.30 -12.53 1.31
N ILE A 137 16.91 -11.71 0.33
CA ILE A 137 17.83 -10.87 -0.46
C ILE A 137 18.46 -9.77 0.39
N LEU A 138 17.69 -9.20 1.33
CA LEU A 138 18.11 -8.07 2.15
C LEU A 138 18.90 -8.47 3.40
N GLN A 139 19.02 -9.75 3.71
CA GLN A 139 19.74 -10.23 4.89
C GLN A 139 21.18 -9.73 4.93
N GLY A 140 21.55 -9.08 6.04
CA GLY A 140 22.90 -8.53 6.25
C GLY A 140 23.23 -7.28 5.43
N LYS A 141 22.24 -6.67 4.76
CA LYS A 141 22.40 -5.43 4.00
C LYS A 141 21.87 -4.22 4.78
N ASP A 142 22.44 -3.07 4.54
CA ASP A 142 21.74 -1.82 4.85
C ASP A 142 20.72 -1.53 3.76
N PHE A 143 19.48 -1.24 4.17
CA PHE A 143 18.39 -1.03 3.22
C PHE A 143 17.33 -0.07 3.78
N HIS A 144 16.54 0.46 2.86
CA HIS A 144 15.30 1.15 3.19
C HIS A 144 14.21 0.78 2.17
N ILE A 145 12.96 0.69 2.62
CA ILE A 145 11.80 0.35 1.80
C ILE A 145 10.94 1.59 1.62
N LEU A 146 10.67 1.95 0.37
CA LEU A 146 9.71 2.97 -0.01
C LEU A 146 8.53 2.30 -0.69
N THR A 147 7.33 2.37 -0.11
CA THR A 147 6.18 1.68 -0.65
C THR A 147 4.97 2.56 -0.85
N THR A 148 4.23 2.27 -1.92
CA THR A 148 2.86 2.77 -2.13
C THR A 148 1.80 1.77 -1.70
N ASN A 149 2.20 0.58 -1.23
CA ASN A 149 1.29 -0.39 -0.66
C ASN A 149 0.82 0.05 0.73
N GLN A 150 -0.44 -0.19 1.01
CA GLN A 150 -1.12 0.15 2.26
C GLN A 150 -1.49 -1.13 3.04
N ASP A 151 -1.09 -2.29 2.53
CA ASP A 151 -1.58 -3.62 2.89
C ASP A 151 -0.83 -4.29 4.05
N THR A 152 -0.03 -3.54 4.77
CA THR A 152 0.69 -3.97 5.98
C THR A 152 1.76 -5.04 5.79
N GLN A 153 2.03 -5.50 4.57
CA GLN A 153 2.95 -6.63 4.35
C GLN A 153 4.38 -6.33 4.80
N PHE A 154 4.91 -5.15 4.45
CA PHE A 154 6.27 -4.77 4.83
C PHE A 154 6.44 -4.61 6.33
N VAL A 155 5.49 -3.94 7.00
CA VAL A 155 5.57 -3.68 8.45
C VAL A 155 5.33 -4.91 9.32
N LYS A 156 4.93 -6.03 8.72
CA LYS A 156 4.91 -7.35 9.39
C LYS A 156 6.28 -8.02 9.46
N ILE A 157 7.22 -7.60 8.61
CA ILE A 157 8.55 -8.21 8.49
C ILE A 157 9.61 -7.27 9.04
N TYR A 158 9.50 -5.99 8.73
CA TYR A 158 10.53 -4.99 9.01
C TYR A 158 10.06 -3.99 10.07
N PRO A 159 11.00 -3.46 10.87
CA PRO A 159 10.67 -2.38 11.81
C PRO A 159 10.28 -1.12 11.05
N GLU A 160 9.41 -0.31 11.65
CA GLU A 160 8.79 0.85 11.01
C GLU A 160 9.80 1.89 10.50
N GLU A 161 10.94 2.04 11.17
CA GLU A 161 11.99 2.96 10.75
C GLU A 161 12.70 2.56 9.43
N LYS A 162 12.50 1.33 8.97
CA LYS A 162 13.00 0.82 7.68
C LYS A 162 11.97 0.89 6.55
N VAL A 163 10.73 1.32 6.84
CA VAL A 163 9.62 1.32 5.88
C VAL A 163 8.98 2.70 5.82
N SER A 164 8.94 3.29 4.64
CA SER A 164 8.19 4.52 4.33
C SER A 164 6.92 4.18 3.58
N GLU A 165 5.77 4.28 4.25
CA GLU A 165 4.43 4.02 3.70
C GLU A 165 3.80 5.32 3.19
N ILE A 166 4.28 5.83 2.05
CA ILE A 166 3.97 7.18 1.52
C ILE A 166 2.54 7.37 1.00
N GLN A 167 1.73 6.35 1.01
CA GLN A 167 0.30 6.44 0.68
C GLN A 167 -0.61 6.04 1.84
N GLY A 168 -0.06 5.99 3.06
CA GLY A 168 -0.80 5.62 4.25
C GLY A 168 -0.79 4.11 4.52
N ASP A 169 -1.59 3.71 5.51
CA ASP A 169 -1.53 2.37 6.10
C ASP A 169 -2.92 1.96 6.59
N HIS A 170 -3.34 0.76 6.24
CA HIS A 170 -4.62 0.17 6.63
C HIS A 170 -4.77 -0.08 8.13
N ARG A 171 -3.71 0.07 8.92
CA ARG A 171 -3.77 -0.04 10.38
C ARG A 171 -4.31 1.22 11.06
N PHE A 172 -4.53 2.32 10.32
CA PHE A 172 -4.91 3.59 10.91
C PHE A 172 -6.17 4.20 10.28
N PHE A 173 -6.93 4.90 11.14
CA PHE A 173 -7.98 5.82 10.73
C PHE A 173 -7.52 7.27 10.86
N GLN A 174 -8.17 8.15 10.12
CA GLN A 174 -8.07 9.60 10.23
C GLN A 174 -9.46 10.23 10.29
N CYS A 175 -9.55 11.45 10.78
CA CYS A 175 -10.77 12.25 10.67
C CYS A 175 -11.04 12.64 9.20
N SER A 176 -12.26 12.44 8.70
CA SER A 176 -12.65 12.84 7.34
C SER A 176 -12.53 14.34 7.08
N GLN A 177 -12.59 15.17 8.14
CA GLN A 177 -12.45 16.61 8.07
C GLN A 177 -11.02 17.10 8.34
N CYS A 178 -10.08 16.18 8.62
CA CYS A 178 -8.71 16.52 9.04
C CYS A 178 -8.68 17.58 10.15
N CYS A 179 -9.60 17.49 11.14
CA CYS A 179 -9.78 18.51 12.16
C CYS A 179 -8.64 18.57 13.17
N GLN A 180 -7.85 17.53 13.28
CA GLN A 180 -6.64 17.41 14.09
C GLN A 180 -5.59 16.67 13.30
N ASP A 181 -4.32 16.90 13.62
CA ASP A 181 -3.18 16.19 13.10
C ASP A 181 -2.93 14.90 13.90
N GLU A 182 -3.88 13.97 13.79
CA GLU A 182 -3.88 12.71 14.53
C GLU A 182 -4.40 11.56 13.66
N THR A 183 -3.87 10.37 13.90
CA THR A 183 -4.37 9.10 13.40
C THR A 183 -4.69 8.17 14.56
N TRP A 184 -5.62 7.26 14.37
CA TRP A 184 -6.09 6.32 15.39
C TRP A 184 -5.96 4.88 14.92
N ASP A 185 -5.72 3.96 15.86
CA ASP A 185 -5.71 2.54 15.56
C ASP A 185 -7.02 2.11 14.89
N ALA A 186 -6.89 1.34 13.80
CA ALA A 186 -8.00 0.77 13.07
C ALA A 186 -8.13 -0.74 13.26
N VAL A 187 -7.12 -1.41 13.83
CA VAL A 187 -7.06 -2.88 13.86
C VAL A 187 -8.17 -3.44 14.73
N GLN A 188 -8.24 -3.01 16.00
CA GLN A 188 -9.28 -3.50 16.91
C GLN A 188 -10.69 -3.05 16.50
N PRO A 189 -10.95 -1.77 16.14
CA PRO A 189 -12.26 -1.38 15.63
C PRO A 189 -12.73 -2.16 14.40
N VAL A 190 -11.83 -2.47 13.47
CA VAL A 190 -12.17 -3.30 12.31
C VAL A 190 -12.54 -4.73 12.72
N ALA A 191 -11.79 -5.33 13.64
CA ALA A 191 -12.11 -6.66 14.16
C ALA A 191 -13.50 -6.69 14.83
N ASP A 192 -13.84 -5.66 15.61
CA ASP A 192 -15.15 -5.53 16.25
C ASP A 192 -16.29 -5.38 15.24
N MET A 193 -16.08 -4.58 14.17
CA MET A 193 -17.03 -4.46 13.07
C MET A 193 -17.26 -5.80 12.36
N ILE A 194 -16.20 -6.54 12.08
CA ILE A 194 -16.31 -7.86 11.42
C ILE A 194 -17.06 -8.85 12.31
N ALA A 195 -16.75 -8.87 13.61
CA ALA A 195 -17.44 -9.74 14.56
C ALA A 195 -18.94 -9.42 14.66
N ALA A 196 -19.30 -8.14 14.73
CA ALA A 196 -20.70 -7.70 14.79
C ALA A 196 -21.46 -7.90 13.48
N MET A 197 -20.78 -7.77 12.34
CA MET A 197 -21.38 -7.96 11.02
C MET A 197 -21.70 -9.44 10.72
N GLY A 198 -20.90 -10.38 11.19
CA GLY A 198 -21.04 -11.81 10.93
C GLY A 198 -21.17 -12.12 9.44
N GLU A 199 -22.17 -12.91 9.06
CA GLU A 199 -22.45 -13.27 7.67
C GLU A 199 -23.10 -12.14 6.85
N GLY A 200 -23.49 -11.05 7.51
CA GLY A 200 -24.10 -9.88 6.85
C GLY A 200 -23.12 -9.04 6.05
N THR A 201 -23.64 -7.92 5.51
CA THR A 201 -22.85 -6.93 4.75
C THR A 201 -22.93 -5.53 5.37
N MET A 202 -23.45 -5.39 6.58
CA MET A 202 -23.71 -4.12 7.24
C MET A 202 -23.08 -4.10 8.63
N VAL A 203 -22.35 -3.04 8.92
CA VAL A 203 -21.84 -2.77 10.28
C VAL A 203 -22.90 -2.04 11.07
N PRO A 204 -23.13 -2.36 12.37
CA PRO A 204 -23.99 -1.58 13.25
C PRO A 204 -23.54 -0.10 13.34
N ASP A 205 -24.48 0.83 13.45
CA ASP A 205 -24.21 2.28 13.40
C ASP A 205 -23.28 2.75 14.55
N GLU A 206 -23.41 2.14 15.71
CA GLU A 206 -22.58 2.41 16.90
C GLU A 206 -21.11 2.04 16.75
N LEU A 207 -20.76 1.15 15.79
CA LEU A 207 -19.38 0.75 15.50
C LEU A 207 -18.75 1.57 14.35
N ILE A 208 -19.53 2.40 13.68
CA ILE A 208 -18.97 3.29 12.65
C ILE A 208 -18.05 4.33 13.31
N PRO A 209 -16.74 4.36 12.99
CA PRO A 209 -15.80 5.17 13.74
C PRO A 209 -16.05 6.66 13.54
N ARG A 210 -16.02 7.39 14.66
CA ARG A 210 -16.20 8.85 14.70
C ARG A 210 -15.04 9.52 15.37
N CYS A 211 -14.66 10.66 14.81
CA CYS A 211 -13.60 11.48 15.36
C CYS A 211 -13.97 11.95 16.78
N PRO A 212 -13.11 11.71 17.80
CA PRO A 212 -13.39 12.11 19.17
C PRO A 212 -13.39 13.63 19.36
N HIS A 213 -12.80 14.39 18.44
CA HIS A 213 -12.72 15.86 18.54
C HIS A 213 -13.92 16.57 17.92
N CYS A 214 -14.36 16.16 16.72
CA CYS A 214 -15.41 16.88 16.00
C CYS A 214 -16.67 16.04 15.70
N GLY A 215 -16.68 14.75 16.05
CA GLY A 215 -17.79 13.84 15.82
C GLY A 215 -17.97 13.42 14.35
N ALA A 216 -17.17 13.93 13.42
CA ALA A 216 -17.22 13.53 12.02
C ALA A 216 -16.84 12.06 11.87
N GLU A 217 -17.36 11.43 10.83
CA GLU A 217 -16.96 10.07 10.48
C GLU A 217 -15.45 9.99 10.19
N MET A 218 -14.83 8.89 10.56
CA MET A 218 -13.43 8.64 10.21
C MET A 218 -13.31 7.93 8.87
N PHE A 219 -12.12 7.96 8.30
CA PHE A 219 -11.73 7.22 7.10
C PHE A 219 -10.44 6.44 7.37
N PRO A 220 -10.17 5.37 6.60
CA PRO A 220 -8.82 4.81 6.56
C PRO A 220 -7.79 5.88 6.21
N TRP A 221 -6.66 5.88 6.92
CA TRP A 221 -5.55 6.79 6.61
C TRP A 221 -4.79 6.32 5.38
N VAL A 222 -5.42 6.50 4.22
CA VAL A 222 -4.87 6.06 2.93
C VAL A 222 -5.14 7.10 1.84
N ARG A 223 -4.15 7.30 1.00
CA ARG A 223 -4.29 8.16 -0.18
C ARG A 223 -5.30 7.54 -1.16
N GLY A 224 -6.18 8.37 -1.69
CA GLY A 224 -7.24 7.95 -2.60
C GLY A 224 -8.59 7.69 -1.94
N TYR A 225 -8.67 7.85 -0.61
CA TYR A 225 -9.90 7.72 0.16
C TYR A 225 -10.26 9.04 0.85
N GLY A 226 -10.96 9.91 0.14
CA GLY A 226 -11.30 11.26 0.66
C GLY A 226 -10.09 12.18 0.80
N ASN A 227 -10.14 13.07 1.80
CA ASN A 227 -9.05 13.98 2.15
C ASN A 227 -7.97 13.19 2.91
N PHE A 228 -6.81 13.02 2.32
CA PHE A 228 -5.70 12.34 2.97
C PHE A 228 -4.96 13.31 3.92
N LEU A 229 -4.88 12.95 5.20
CA LEU A 229 -4.18 13.76 6.22
C LEU A 229 -2.67 13.71 5.97
N GLN A 230 -2.12 14.83 5.55
CA GLN A 230 -0.68 15.05 5.36
C GLN A 230 -0.11 15.85 6.54
N GLY A 231 -0.22 15.30 7.74
CA GLY A 231 0.32 15.86 8.96
C GLY A 231 1.61 15.17 9.39
N LYS A 232 1.91 15.27 10.69
CA LYS A 232 3.16 14.78 11.28
C LYS A 232 3.49 13.32 10.92
N LYS A 233 2.51 12.41 11.03
CA LYS A 233 2.73 11.00 10.67
C LYS A 233 3.12 10.83 9.20
N TYR A 234 2.53 11.62 8.30
CA TYR A 234 2.90 11.60 6.88
C TYR A 234 4.30 12.14 6.63
N GLU A 235 4.67 13.22 7.33
CA GLU A 235 6.02 13.81 7.23
C GLU A 235 7.08 12.82 7.73
N GLU A 236 6.81 12.15 8.86
CA GLU A 236 7.69 11.10 9.41
C GLU A 236 7.98 9.97 8.41
N GLU A 237 7.02 9.60 7.52
CA GLU A 237 7.24 8.59 6.48
C GLU A 237 8.29 9.02 5.43
N TYR A 238 8.53 10.31 5.26
CA TYR A 238 9.55 10.85 4.35
C TYR A 238 10.87 11.17 5.04
N GLU A 239 10.89 11.23 6.36
CA GLU A 239 12.09 11.55 7.14
C GLU A 239 12.88 10.29 7.54
N LYS A 240 12.28 9.12 7.45
CA LYS A 240 12.92 7.83 7.72
C LYS A 240 14.03 7.54 6.70
#